data_88d2e9bec4b5185f7d9360bc1bc63953
#
_entry.id   88d2e9bec4b5185f7d9360bc1bc63953
#
_cell.length_a   1.000
_cell.length_b   1.000
_cell.length_c   1.000
_cell.angle_alpha   90.00
_cell.angle_beta   90.00
_cell.angle_gamma   90.00
#
_symmetry.space_group_name_H-M   'P 1'
#
loop_
_entity.id
_entity.type
_entity.pdbx_description
1 polymer ?
#
loop_
_entity_poly.entity_id
_entity_poly.type
_entity_poly.pdbx_seq_one_letter_code
_entity_poly.pdbx_strand_id
1 'polypeptide(L)'
;MSRRLRLREGAIEWRELEGEVVAVDTRKSVYLAVNRSGTVLWPALLDGASRDDLVSQLARAYELDRGAAEADVDAFIRVLDEQDLLEP
;
A
#
# COMPACT_ATOMS: atom_id res chain seq x y z
N MET A 1 19.99 4.25 3.60
CA MET A 1 18.88 5.18 3.34
C MET A 1 17.61 4.42 3.04
N SER A 2 16.49 4.84 3.61
CA SER A 2 15.21 4.19 3.38
C SER A 2 14.68 4.52 1.98
N ARG A 3 14.24 3.50 1.26
CA ARG A 3 13.57 3.69 -0.02
C ARG A 3 12.23 4.39 0.19
N ARG A 4 11.95 5.43 -0.57
CA ARG A 4 10.63 6.05 -0.57
C ARG A 4 9.72 5.26 -1.49
N LEU A 5 8.61 4.80 -0.93
CA LEU A 5 7.63 4.00 -1.66
C LEU A 5 6.49 4.89 -2.09
N ARG A 6 6.16 4.86 -3.37
CA ARG A 6 5.07 5.64 -3.93
C ARG A 6 4.38 4.86 -5.03
N LEU A 7 3.05 4.92 -5.04
CA LEU A 7 2.28 4.30 -6.10
C LEU A 7 2.57 4.97 -7.44
N ARG A 8 2.64 4.16 -8.50
CA ARG A 8 2.95 4.62 -9.85
C ARG A 8 1.81 5.49 -10.37
N GLU A 9 2.08 6.76 -10.57
CA GLU A 9 1.11 7.73 -11.03
C GLU A 9 0.67 7.41 -12.46
N GLY A 10 -0.64 7.53 -12.72
CA GLY A 10 -1.20 7.29 -14.06
C GLY A 10 -1.39 5.83 -14.43
N ALA A 11 -0.90 4.90 -13.61
CA ALA A 11 -1.04 3.47 -13.87
C ALA A 11 -2.20 2.82 -13.09
N ILE A 12 -2.75 3.53 -12.12
CA ILE A 12 -3.73 2.99 -11.19
C ILE A 12 -4.93 3.92 -11.11
N GLU A 13 -6.12 3.38 -11.28
CA GLU A 13 -7.36 4.02 -10.90
C GLU A 13 -7.89 3.30 -9.67
N TRP A 14 -8.39 4.04 -8.70
CA TRP A 14 -8.83 3.43 -7.46
C TRP A 14 -10.05 4.15 -6.88
N ARG A 15 -10.78 3.43 -6.06
CA ARG A 15 -11.95 3.93 -5.38
C ARG A 15 -12.06 3.30 -4.01
N GLU A 16 -12.49 4.06 -3.03
CA GLU A 16 -12.80 3.54 -1.72
C GLU A 16 -14.28 3.23 -1.64
N LEU A 17 -14.60 1.98 -1.32
CA LEU A 17 -15.97 1.49 -1.17
C LEU A 17 -16.09 0.81 0.18
N GLU A 18 -16.96 1.34 1.03
CA GLU A 18 -17.26 0.75 2.35
C GLU A 18 -15.99 0.48 3.19
N GLY A 19 -15.04 1.41 3.15
CA GLY A 19 -13.81 1.29 3.93
C GLY A 19 -12.74 0.40 3.30
N GLU A 20 -12.95 -0.05 2.07
CA GLU A 20 -11.96 -0.86 1.34
C GLU A 20 -11.58 -0.18 0.04
N VAL A 21 -10.32 -0.26 -0.32
CA VAL A 21 -9.85 0.26 -1.60
C VAL A 21 -9.95 -0.82 -2.66
N VAL A 22 -10.56 -0.47 -3.79
CA VAL A 22 -10.53 -1.29 -4.99
C VAL A 22 -9.74 -0.52 -6.05
N ALA A 23 -8.70 -1.13 -6.56
CA ALA A 23 -7.81 -0.49 -7.53
C ALA A 23 -7.77 -1.29 -8.82
N VAL A 24 -7.51 -0.60 -9.92
CA VAL A 24 -7.34 -1.21 -11.25
C VAL A 24 -6.03 -0.73 -11.82
N ASP A 25 -5.19 -1.67 -12.25
CA ASP A 25 -4.04 -1.36 -13.07
C ASP A 25 -4.54 -1.12 -14.48
N THR A 26 -4.55 0.13 -14.90
CA THR A 26 -5.10 0.52 -16.20
C THR A 26 -4.29 0.02 -17.39
N ARG A 27 -3.01 -0.32 -17.16
CA ARG A 27 -2.13 -0.86 -18.21
C ARG A 27 -2.45 -2.31 -18.53
N LYS A 28 -2.82 -3.08 -17.51
CA LYS A 28 -3.02 -4.53 -17.60
C LYS A 28 -4.48 -4.94 -17.48
N SER A 29 -5.36 -4.01 -17.14
CA SER A 29 -6.78 -4.27 -16.82
C SER A 29 -6.93 -5.32 -15.71
N VAL A 30 -6.05 -5.27 -14.71
CA VAL A 30 -6.06 -6.19 -13.58
C VAL A 30 -6.61 -5.47 -12.34
N TYR A 31 -7.57 -6.10 -11.69
CA TYR A 31 -8.13 -5.58 -10.44
C TYR A 31 -7.29 -5.99 -9.25
N LEU A 32 -7.10 -5.07 -8.32
CA LEU A 32 -6.44 -5.32 -7.06
C LEU A 32 -7.41 -4.96 -5.94
N ALA A 33 -7.86 -5.97 -5.19
CA ALA A 33 -8.63 -5.74 -3.98
C ALA A 33 -7.64 -5.53 -2.84
N VAL A 34 -7.67 -4.34 -2.25
CA VAL A 34 -6.75 -3.97 -1.19
C VAL A 34 -7.39 -4.33 0.15
N ASN A 35 -6.70 -5.12 0.95
CA ASN A 35 -7.22 -5.50 2.26
C ASN A 35 -7.24 -4.29 3.21
N ARG A 36 -7.78 -4.50 4.41
CA ARG A 36 -7.95 -3.43 5.39
C ARG A 36 -6.63 -2.74 5.74
N SER A 37 -5.57 -3.50 5.94
CA SER A 37 -4.24 -2.95 6.22
C SER A 37 -3.74 -2.07 5.07
N GLY A 38 -3.86 -2.56 3.84
CA GLY A 38 -3.46 -1.81 2.67
C GLY A 38 -4.28 -0.54 2.48
N THR A 39 -5.56 -0.57 2.84
CA THR A 39 -6.42 0.62 2.75
C THR A 39 -5.93 1.73 3.67
N VAL A 40 -5.47 1.38 4.88
CA VAL A 40 -4.90 2.36 5.83
C VAL A 40 -3.63 2.98 5.26
N LEU A 41 -2.83 2.20 4.55
CA LEU A 41 -1.55 2.65 4.00
C LEU A 41 -1.70 3.39 2.67
N TRP A 42 -2.84 3.29 2.02
CA TRP A 42 -3.05 3.80 0.66
C TRP A 42 -2.77 5.30 0.53
N PRO A 43 -3.31 6.19 1.40
CA PRO A 43 -3.02 7.63 1.27
C PRO A 43 -1.54 7.96 1.39
N ALA A 44 -0.83 7.27 2.29
CA ALA A 44 0.61 7.49 2.46
C ALA A 44 1.38 7.08 1.21
N LEU A 45 0.97 5.99 0.56
CA LEU A 45 1.61 5.51 -0.66
C LEU A 45 1.29 6.39 -1.87
N LEU A 46 0.17 7.07 -1.90
CA LEU A 46 -0.13 8.05 -2.94
C LEU A 46 0.82 9.24 -2.86
N ASP A 47 1.17 9.65 -1.66
CA ASP A 47 2.03 10.79 -1.39
C ASP A 47 3.52 10.40 -1.39
N GLY A 48 3.80 9.18 -1.03
CA GLY A 48 5.15 8.65 -0.87
C GLY A 48 5.54 8.52 0.59
N ALA A 49 6.05 7.37 0.98
CA ALA A 49 6.43 7.10 2.37
C ALA A 49 7.54 6.06 2.45
N SER A 50 8.30 6.10 3.53
CA SER A 50 9.27 5.05 3.81
C SER A 50 8.56 3.81 4.39
N ARG A 51 9.24 2.67 4.33
CA ARG A 51 8.74 1.46 4.98
C ARG A 51 8.48 1.70 6.47
N ASP A 52 9.38 2.39 7.15
CA ASP A 52 9.24 2.68 8.58
C ASP A 52 8.00 3.53 8.87
N ASP A 53 7.71 4.51 8.02
CA ASP A 53 6.49 5.31 8.14
C ASP A 53 5.24 4.43 8.03
N LEU A 54 5.22 3.53 7.06
CA LEU A 54 4.10 2.62 6.85
C LEU A 54 3.91 1.69 8.05
N VAL A 55 5.01 1.14 8.57
CA VAL A 55 4.97 0.28 9.75
C VAL A 55 4.40 1.03 10.95
N SER A 56 4.86 2.25 11.18
CA SER A 56 4.39 3.08 12.29
C SER A 56 2.90 3.40 12.17
N GLN A 57 2.44 3.73 10.97
CA GLN A 57 1.03 4.02 10.74
C GLN A 57 0.15 2.80 10.99
N LEU A 58 0.56 1.64 10.48
CA LEU A 58 -0.22 0.41 10.64
C LEU A 58 -0.26 -0.04 12.10
N ALA A 59 0.88 0.00 12.78
CA ALA A 59 0.96 -0.36 14.20
C ALA A 59 0.02 0.50 15.03
N ARG A 60 -0.03 1.79 14.74
CA ARG A 60 -0.87 2.75 15.46
C ARG A 60 -2.35 2.54 15.15
N ALA A 61 -2.69 2.29 13.89
CA ALA A 61 -4.08 2.15 13.46
C ALA A 61 -4.79 0.93 14.06
N TYR A 62 -4.05 -0.15 14.27
CA TYR A 62 -4.61 -1.41 14.75
C TYR A 62 -4.04 -1.87 16.10
N GLU A 63 -3.28 -1.03 16.74
CA GLU A 63 -2.63 -1.35 18.02
C GLU A 63 -1.82 -2.67 17.93
N LEU A 64 -1.12 -2.84 16.82
CA LEU A 64 -0.27 -4.00 16.59
C LEU A 64 1.12 -3.78 17.18
N ASP A 65 1.78 -4.86 17.61
CA ASP A 65 3.19 -4.76 17.89
C ASP A 65 3.96 -4.52 16.58
N ARG A 66 5.19 -4.03 16.71
CA ARG A 66 5.97 -3.64 15.55
C ARG A 66 6.26 -4.82 14.62
N GLY A 67 6.53 -6.00 15.17
CA GLY A 67 6.81 -7.18 14.37
C GLY A 67 5.62 -7.59 13.50
N ALA A 68 4.41 -7.56 14.05
CA ALA A 68 3.21 -7.85 13.28
C ALA A 68 2.97 -6.81 12.19
N ALA A 69 3.15 -5.53 12.52
CA ALA A 69 3.01 -4.45 11.54
C ALA A 69 4.04 -4.57 10.41
N GLU A 70 5.28 -4.90 10.74
CA GLU A 70 6.33 -5.10 9.74
C GLU A 70 5.98 -6.24 8.78
N ALA A 71 5.48 -7.35 9.29
CA ALA A 71 5.09 -8.49 8.46
C ALA A 71 3.97 -8.10 7.48
N ASP A 72 2.96 -7.39 7.96
CA ASP A 72 1.84 -6.95 7.12
C ASP A 72 2.28 -5.95 6.06
N VAL A 73 3.10 -4.97 6.43
CA VAL A 73 3.64 -3.98 5.50
C VAL A 73 4.49 -4.66 4.43
N ASP A 74 5.37 -5.56 4.83
CA ASP A 74 6.24 -6.25 3.88
C ASP A 74 5.44 -7.10 2.89
N ALA A 75 4.38 -7.77 3.36
CA ALA A 75 3.51 -8.55 2.49
C ALA A 75 2.81 -7.65 1.47
N PHE A 76 2.32 -6.50 1.90
CA PHE A 76 1.65 -5.55 1.02
C PHE A 76 2.61 -4.95 -0.01
N ILE A 77 3.79 -4.53 0.42
CA ILE A 77 4.82 -4.00 -0.49
C ILE A 77 5.18 -5.04 -1.55
N ARG A 78 5.31 -6.31 -1.14
CA ARG A 78 5.61 -7.40 -2.08
C ARG A 78 4.55 -7.52 -3.17
N VAL A 79 3.27 -7.46 -2.80
CA VAL A 79 2.18 -7.50 -3.77
C VAL A 79 2.28 -6.34 -4.76
N LEU A 80 2.53 -5.13 -4.25
CA LEU A 80 2.66 -3.96 -5.12
C LEU A 80 3.87 -4.07 -6.05
N ASP A 81 5.00 -4.55 -5.54
CA ASP A 81 6.20 -4.74 -6.36
C ASP A 81 5.99 -5.81 -7.44
N GLU A 82 5.35 -6.92 -7.11
CA GLU A 82 5.07 -7.99 -8.06
C GLU A 82 4.15 -7.53 -9.19
N GLN A 83 3.24 -6.62 -8.88
CA GLN A 83 2.32 -6.05 -9.88
C GLN A 83 2.89 -4.82 -10.59
N ASP A 84 4.12 -4.42 -10.25
CA ASP A 84 4.78 -3.24 -10.82
C ASP A 84 3.97 -1.96 -10.60
N LEU A 85 3.42 -1.81 -9.41
CA LEU A 85 2.57 -0.67 -9.04
C LEU A 85 3.30 0.41 -8.26
N LEU A 86 4.56 0.20 -7.90
CA LEU A 86 5.37 1.20 -7.22
C LEU A 86 6.32 1.89 -8.22
N GLU A 87 6.56 3.19 -7.98
CA GLU A 87 7.56 3.91 -8.76
C GLU A 87 8.95 3.34 -8.53
N PRO A 88 9.80 3.33 -9.58
CA PRO A 88 11.16 2.83 -9.45
C PRO A 88 12.04 3.66 -8.52
#